data_b1a430999d4657cdc9c372b3d2223006
#
_entry.id   b1a430999d4657cdc9c372b3d2223006
#
_cell.length_a   1.000
_cell.length_b   1.000
_cell.length_c   1.000
_cell.angle_alpha   90.00
_cell.angle_beta   90.00
_cell.angle_gamma   90.00
#
_symmetry.space_group_name_H-M   'P 1'
#
loop_
_entity.id
_entity.type
_entity.pdbx_description
1 polymer ?
#
loop_
_entity_poly.entity_id
_entity_poly.type
_entity_poly.pdbx_seq_one_letter_code
_entity_poly.pdbx_strand_id
1 'polypeptide(L)'
;MANSKRKGTVAERELANIFTAAGVPSRRSVQYCGRAGDADIVCDHLDLHIEVKRTERFSLTEAIAQASTDSNGKPWIIVHRSNGRPWMVIQTFDQWAADSASFREAKARNAATKPQEATDAPTT
;
A
#
# COMPACT_ATOMS: atom_id res chain seq x y z
N MET A 1 8.90 0.10 25.83
CA MET A 1 10.15 0.14 25.32
C MET A 1 10.44 1.27 24.38
N ALA A 2 11.41 2.03 24.73
CA ALA A 2 11.84 3.18 23.96
C ALA A 2 12.21 2.81 22.52
N ASN A 3 12.61 1.57 22.31
CA ASN A 3 13.10 1.11 21.02
C ASN A 3 12.06 0.97 19.92
N SER A 4 10.79 0.71 20.27
CA SER A 4 9.77 0.53 19.24
C SER A 4 9.45 1.82 18.51
N LYS A 5 9.38 2.93 19.23
CA LYS A 5 9.10 4.22 18.61
C LYS A 5 10.25 4.65 17.72
N ARG A 6 11.48 4.47 18.20
CA ARG A 6 12.67 4.79 17.43
C ARG A 6 12.79 3.92 16.19
N LYS A 7 12.49 2.63 16.34
CA LYS A 7 12.51 1.69 15.24
C LYS A 7 11.51 2.09 14.15
N GLY A 8 10.32 2.52 14.55
CA GLY A 8 9.32 3.01 13.62
C GLY A 8 9.78 4.24 12.86
N THR A 9 10.38 5.20 13.56
CA THR A 9 10.88 6.44 12.95
C THR A 9 11.98 6.15 11.93
N VAL A 10 12.90 5.27 12.29
CA VAL A 10 13.99 4.88 11.39
C VAL A 10 13.44 4.20 10.14
N ALA A 11 12.46 3.30 10.34
CA ALA A 11 11.86 2.58 9.22
C ALA A 11 11.12 3.51 8.27
N GLU A 12 10.39 4.47 8.79
CA GLU A 12 9.69 5.45 7.95
C GLU A 12 10.67 6.26 7.12
N ARG A 13 11.77 6.66 7.72
CA ARG A 13 12.82 7.39 7.01
C ARG A 13 13.48 6.54 5.93
N GLU A 14 13.78 5.31 6.28
CA GLU A 14 14.37 4.34 5.34
C GLU A 14 13.45 4.16 4.12
N LEU A 15 12.16 3.92 4.37
CA LEU A 15 11.23 3.70 3.29
C LEU A 15 11.02 4.95 2.44
N ALA A 16 10.95 6.13 3.05
CA ALA A 16 10.84 7.38 2.31
C ALA A 16 12.05 7.56 1.39
N ASN A 17 13.25 7.19 1.86
CA ASN A 17 14.45 7.26 1.05
C ASN A 17 14.42 6.26 -0.11
N ILE A 18 13.85 5.08 0.10
CA ILE A 18 13.69 4.08 -0.95
C ILE A 18 12.77 4.60 -2.06
N PHE A 19 11.62 5.19 -1.68
CA PHE A 19 10.73 5.80 -2.66
C PHE A 19 11.44 6.90 -3.44
N THR A 20 12.15 7.77 -2.74
CA THR A 20 12.84 8.89 -3.38
C THR A 20 13.90 8.38 -4.36
N ALA A 21 14.68 7.38 -3.96
CA ALA A 21 15.71 6.81 -4.83
C ALA A 21 15.09 6.13 -6.07
N ALA A 22 13.88 5.64 -5.95
CA ALA A 22 13.17 5.03 -7.08
C ALA A 22 12.50 6.06 -8.00
N GLY A 23 12.62 7.33 -7.70
CA GLY A 23 12.09 8.40 -8.54
C GLY A 23 10.79 9.03 -8.03
N VAL A 24 10.36 8.68 -6.83
CA VAL A 24 9.14 9.25 -6.22
C VAL A 24 9.53 10.01 -4.96
N PRO A 25 9.73 11.33 -5.06
CA PRO A 25 10.11 12.11 -3.89
C PRO A 25 9.14 11.91 -2.74
N SER A 26 9.68 11.57 -1.59
CA SER A 26 8.87 11.19 -0.44
C SER A 26 9.56 11.63 0.85
N ARG A 27 8.76 11.77 1.90
CA ARG A 27 9.26 12.17 3.21
C ARG A 27 8.39 11.59 4.30
N ARG A 28 8.95 11.50 5.48
CA ARG A 28 8.18 11.14 6.67
C ARG A 28 7.12 12.22 6.91
N SER A 29 5.93 11.77 7.22
CA SER A 29 4.89 12.69 7.64
C SER A 29 5.24 13.19 9.04
N VAL A 30 5.09 14.49 9.27
CA VAL A 30 5.28 15.06 10.59
C VAL A 30 3.95 14.99 11.31
N GLN A 31 3.85 14.11 12.27
CA GLN A 31 2.62 13.92 13.03
C GLN A 31 2.71 14.69 14.33
N TYR A 32 2.32 15.94 14.29
CA TYR A 32 2.24 16.73 15.50
C TYR A 32 1.00 16.34 16.28
N CYS A 33 1.16 16.21 17.57
CA CYS A 33 0.05 16.00 18.49
C CYS A 33 -0.67 14.68 18.27
N GLY A 34 -0.01 13.70 17.68
CA GLY A 34 -0.59 12.37 17.50
C GLY A 34 -1.89 12.38 16.73
N ARG A 35 -1.97 13.19 15.70
CA ARG A 35 -3.18 13.33 14.90
C ARG A 35 -3.54 12.00 14.25
N ALA A 36 -4.71 11.49 14.57
CA ALA A 36 -5.21 10.25 13.95
C ALA A 36 -5.52 10.51 12.47
N GLY A 37 -5.26 9.53 11.65
CA GLY A 37 -5.59 9.61 10.23
C GLY A 37 -4.45 10.06 9.32
N ASP A 38 -3.34 10.51 9.90
CA ASP A 38 -2.21 10.91 9.07
C ASP A 38 -1.45 9.69 8.58
N ALA A 39 -1.06 9.71 7.31
CA ALA A 39 -0.20 8.67 6.76
C ALA A 39 1.21 8.79 7.37
N ASP A 40 1.93 7.69 7.39
CA ASP A 40 3.30 7.69 7.91
C ASP A 40 4.30 8.31 6.94
N ILE A 41 4.02 8.20 5.65
CA ILE A 41 4.86 8.73 4.58
C ILE A 41 3.99 9.51 3.60
N VAL A 42 4.52 10.63 3.14
CA VAL A 42 3.88 11.43 2.11
C VAL A 42 4.75 11.38 0.86
N CYS A 43 4.14 11.02 -0.25
CA CYS A 43 4.81 10.95 -1.55
C CYS A 43 4.27 12.01 -2.48
N ASP A 44 5.17 12.74 -3.14
CA ASP A 44 4.75 13.71 -4.14
C ASP A 44 4.18 12.96 -5.34
N HIS A 45 3.14 13.49 -5.94
CA HIS A 45 2.54 12.92 -7.16
C HIS A 45 1.92 11.54 -6.98
N LEU A 46 1.73 11.10 -5.76
CA LEU A 46 1.13 9.80 -5.49
C LEU A 46 0.06 9.95 -4.41
N ASP A 47 -1.19 9.90 -4.84
CA ASP A 47 -2.32 10.07 -3.93
C ASP A 47 -2.65 8.73 -3.27
N LEU A 48 -1.87 8.41 -2.25
CA LEU A 48 -1.92 7.10 -1.62
C LEU A 48 -1.62 7.26 -0.13
N HIS A 49 -2.45 6.63 0.70
CA HIS A 49 -2.22 6.61 2.13
C HIS A 49 -1.27 5.45 2.46
N ILE A 50 -0.12 5.76 3.02
CA ILE A 50 0.92 4.76 3.28
C ILE A 50 1.13 4.59 4.78
N GLU A 51 0.86 3.38 5.27
CA GLU A 51 1.13 2.99 6.65
C GLU A 51 2.39 2.13 6.67
N VAL A 52 3.31 2.44 7.58
CA VAL A 52 4.56 1.70 7.71
C VAL A 52 4.52 0.87 8.98
N LYS A 53 4.77 -0.41 8.87
CA LYS A 53 4.81 -1.32 10.01
C LYS A 53 6.18 -2.00 10.05
N ARG A 54 6.96 -1.67 11.06
CA ARG A 54 8.28 -2.27 11.28
C ARG A 54 8.23 -3.01 12.59
N THR A 55 7.74 -4.23 12.55
CA THR A 55 7.49 -5.01 13.76
C THR A 55 7.66 -6.49 13.48
N GLU A 56 8.13 -7.23 14.48
CA GLU A 56 8.28 -8.68 14.39
C GLU A 56 6.94 -9.37 14.57
N ARG A 57 6.10 -8.82 15.43
CA ARG A 57 4.73 -9.30 15.59
C ARG A 57 3.78 -8.38 14.89
N PHE A 58 3.04 -8.92 13.97
CA PHE A 58 2.23 -8.13 13.08
C PHE A 58 0.80 -8.68 13.04
N SER A 59 -0.14 -7.85 13.45
CA SER A 59 -1.55 -8.19 13.32
C SER A 59 -2.06 -7.59 12.01
N LEU A 60 -2.21 -8.44 11.01
CA LEU A 60 -2.69 -8.02 9.69
C LEU A 60 -4.09 -7.42 9.78
N THR A 61 -4.97 -8.06 10.52
CA THR A 61 -6.35 -7.59 10.66
C THR A 61 -6.41 -6.17 11.25
N GLU A 62 -5.64 -5.93 12.31
CA GLU A 62 -5.61 -4.61 12.92
C GLU A 62 -5.01 -3.56 12.01
N ALA A 63 -3.93 -3.92 11.29
CA ALA A 63 -3.28 -3.00 10.38
C ALA A 63 -4.22 -2.61 9.23
N ILE A 64 -4.97 -3.56 8.69
CA ILE A 64 -5.94 -3.31 7.64
C ILE A 64 -7.05 -2.38 8.15
N ALA A 65 -7.57 -2.66 9.34
CA ALA A 65 -8.61 -1.82 9.92
C ALA A 65 -8.12 -0.39 10.13
N GLN A 66 -6.90 -0.24 10.61
CA GLN A 66 -6.31 1.08 10.83
C GLN A 66 -6.13 1.84 9.51
N ALA A 67 -5.51 1.20 8.52
CA ALA A 67 -5.26 1.85 7.24
C ALA A 67 -6.57 2.22 6.54
N SER A 68 -7.54 1.32 6.57
CA SER A 68 -8.84 1.55 5.95
C SER A 68 -9.55 2.74 6.56
N THR A 69 -9.51 2.86 7.89
CA THR A 69 -10.12 3.98 8.59
C THR A 69 -9.37 5.29 8.35
N ASP A 70 -8.04 5.24 8.51
CA ASP A 70 -7.21 6.45 8.47
C ASP A 70 -7.06 7.00 7.06
N SER A 71 -7.22 6.20 6.05
CA SER A 71 -7.10 6.64 4.65
C SER A 71 -8.25 7.56 4.24
N ASN A 72 -9.34 7.53 4.97
CA ASN A 72 -10.49 8.38 4.71
C ASN A 72 -10.99 8.28 3.27
N GLY A 73 -11.14 7.05 2.79
CA GLY A 73 -11.62 6.77 1.43
C GLY A 73 -10.57 6.76 0.34
N LYS A 74 -9.34 7.16 0.65
CA LYS A 74 -8.25 7.10 -0.32
C LYS A 74 -7.71 5.67 -0.45
N PRO A 75 -7.11 5.35 -1.58
CA PRO A 75 -6.38 4.09 -1.69
C PRO A 75 -5.28 4.04 -0.63
N TRP A 76 -5.03 2.86 -0.08
CA TRP A 76 -4.03 2.72 0.95
C TRP A 76 -3.17 1.48 0.71
N ILE A 77 -1.96 1.53 1.22
CA ILE A 77 -1.09 0.36 1.32
C ILE A 77 -0.49 0.30 2.70
N ILE A 78 -0.17 -0.91 3.11
CA ILE A 78 0.61 -1.15 4.32
C ILE A 78 1.94 -1.70 3.84
N VAL A 79 3.02 -1.07 4.27
CA VAL A 79 4.36 -1.53 3.92
C VAL A 79 5.00 -2.08 5.18
N HIS A 80 5.26 -3.35 5.20
CA HIS A 80 5.67 -4.07 6.39
C HIS A 80 7.01 -4.78 6.20
N ARG A 81 7.81 -4.75 7.24
CA ARG A 81 9.06 -5.49 7.29
C ARG A 81 9.32 -5.99 8.69
N SER A 82 9.76 -7.25 8.79
CA SER A 82 10.32 -7.79 10.02
C SER A 82 11.82 -7.99 9.83
N ASN A 83 12.53 -8.31 10.90
CA ASN A 83 13.98 -8.47 10.86
C ASN A 83 14.41 -9.49 9.80
N GLY A 84 15.39 -9.10 8.98
CA GLY A 84 15.94 -10.01 7.99
C GLY A 84 15.04 -10.32 6.82
N ARG A 85 13.90 -9.63 6.71
CA ARG A 85 12.93 -9.87 5.63
C ARG A 85 12.87 -8.66 4.71
N PRO A 86 12.45 -8.84 3.47
CA PRO A 86 12.25 -7.72 2.57
C PRO A 86 11.01 -6.91 2.95
N TRP A 87 10.94 -5.70 2.46
CA TRP A 87 9.73 -4.90 2.57
C TRP A 87 8.62 -5.56 1.76
N MET A 88 7.45 -5.67 2.37
CA MET A 88 6.27 -6.25 1.74
C MET A 88 5.18 -5.19 1.63
N VAL A 89 4.39 -5.25 0.57
CA VAL A 89 3.26 -4.34 0.39
C VAL A 89 1.98 -5.13 0.52
N ILE A 90 1.05 -4.62 1.31
CA ILE A 90 -0.28 -5.20 1.49
C ILE A 90 -1.31 -4.19 1.00
N GLN A 91 -2.19 -4.62 0.13
CA GLN A 91 -3.27 -3.79 -0.40
C GLN A 91 -4.45 -4.68 -0.75
N THR A 92 -5.58 -4.07 -1.09
CA THR A 92 -6.73 -4.86 -1.51
C THR A 92 -6.46 -5.48 -2.87
N PHE A 93 -7.08 -6.63 -3.12
CA PHE A 93 -6.96 -7.26 -4.44
C PHE A 93 -7.46 -6.33 -5.54
N ASP A 94 -8.57 -5.65 -5.30
CA ASP A 94 -9.14 -4.75 -6.29
C ASP A 94 -8.18 -3.63 -6.69
N GLN A 95 -7.50 -3.06 -5.71
CA GLN A 95 -6.53 -2.01 -5.99
C GLN A 95 -5.34 -2.56 -6.76
N TRP A 96 -4.83 -3.72 -6.36
CA TRP A 96 -3.72 -4.35 -7.06
C TRP A 96 -4.10 -4.66 -8.50
N ALA A 97 -5.29 -5.22 -8.72
CA ALA A 97 -5.74 -5.58 -10.07
C ALA A 97 -5.88 -4.33 -10.95
N ALA A 98 -6.37 -3.23 -10.37
CA ALA A 98 -6.52 -1.99 -11.12
C ALA A 98 -5.17 -1.38 -11.51
N ASP A 99 -4.18 -1.50 -10.64
CA ASP A 99 -2.88 -0.84 -10.81
C ASP A 99 -1.83 -1.73 -11.49
N SER A 100 -2.02 -3.03 -11.49
CA SER A 100 -1.03 -3.96 -12.04
C SER A 100 -1.10 -3.97 -13.56
N ALA A 101 -0.01 -3.58 -14.19
CA ALA A 101 0.09 -3.61 -15.65
C ALA A 101 -0.07 -5.04 -16.18
N SER A 102 0.55 -6.00 -15.51
CA SER A 102 0.47 -7.41 -15.92
C SER A 102 -0.95 -7.94 -15.88
N PHE A 103 -1.69 -7.60 -14.82
CA PHE A 103 -3.06 -8.03 -14.68
C PHE A 103 -3.93 -7.41 -15.78
N ARG A 104 -3.77 -6.11 -16.01
CA ARG A 104 -4.55 -5.42 -17.05
C ARG A 104 -4.27 -5.97 -18.44
N GLU A 105 -3.02 -6.27 -18.73
CA GLU A 105 -2.65 -6.87 -20.01
C GLU A 105 -3.25 -8.26 -20.19
N ALA A 106 -3.22 -9.07 -19.14
CA ALA A 106 -3.82 -10.41 -19.19
C ALA A 106 -5.32 -10.33 -19.43
N LYS A 107 -5.98 -9.41 -18.73
CA LYS A 107 -7.41 -9.18 -18.88
C LYS A 107 -7.76 -8.75 -20.30
N ALA A 108 -6.96 -7.84 -20.86
CA ALA A 108 -7.15 -7.36 -22.22
C ALA A 108 -6.96 -8.48 -23.25
N ARG A 109 -5.93 -9.30 -23.07
CA ARG A 109 -5.70 -10.43 -23.96
C ARG A 109 -6.84 -11.44 -23.94
N ASN A 110 -7.37 -11.69 -22.74
CA ASN A 110 -8.48 -12.63 -22.61
C ASN A 110 -9.75 -12.07 -23.29
N ALA A 111 -10.03 -10.79 -23.13
CA ALA A 111 -11.16 -10.17 -23.79
C ALA A 111 -11.04 -10.24 -25.31
N ALA A 112 -9.83 -10.07 -25.83
CA ALA A 112 -9.59 -10.12 -27.27
C ALA A 112 -9.79 -11.51 -27.86
N THR A 113 -9.52 -12.55 -27.06
CA THR A 113 -9.60 -13.93 -27.54
C THR A 113 -10.96 -14.57 -27.32
N LYS A 114 -11.85 -13.92 -26.56
CA LYS A 114 -13.15 -14.49 -26.23
C LYS A 114 -14.31 -13.52 -26.51
N PRO A 115 -14.34 -12.89 -27.67
CA PRO A 115 -15.40 -11.93 -27.92
C PRO A 115 -16.79 -12.54 -28.00
N GLN A 116 -16.90 -13.76 -28.49
CA GLN A 116 -18.17 -14.41 -28.66
C GLN A 116 -18.77 -14.91 -27.36
N GLU A 117 -17.93 -15.30 -26.47
CA GLU A 117 -18.38 -15.79 -25.18
C GLU A 117 -19.17 -14.74 -24.39
N ALA A 118 -18.72 -13.52 -24.46
CA ALA A 118 -19.37 -12.44 -23.73
C ALA A 118 -20.80 -12.24 -24.16
N THR A 119 -21.11 -12.46 -25.42
CA THR A 119 -22.45 -12.24 -25.92
C THR A 119 -23.40 -13.37 -25.57
N ASP A 120 -22.86 -14.53 -25.31
CA ASP A 120 -23.68 -15.70 -25.01
C ASP A 120 -24.12 -15.78 -23.57
N ALA A 121 -23.32 -15.25 -22.69
CA ALA A 121 -23.54 -15.37 -21.27
C ALA A 121 -24.93 -14.94 -20.80
N PRO A 122 -25.45 -13.84 -21.26
CA PRO A 122 -26.72 -13.34 -20.73
C PRO A 122 -27.98 -14.05 -21.18
N THR A 123 -27.86 -15.07 -21.94
CA THR A 123 -29.03 -15.72 -22.50
C THR A 123 -29.85 -16.52 -21.49
N THR A 124 -29.36 -16.72 -20.34
CA THR A 124 -30.08 -17.49 -19.32
C THR A 124 -31.13 -16.69 -18.59
#